data_017be2f887397a3672aa8cec85dce787
#
_entry.id   017be2f887397a3672aa8cec85dce787
#
_cell.length_a   1.000
_cell.length_b   1.000
_cell.length_c   1.000
_cell.angle_alpha   90.00
_cell.angle_beta   90.00
_cell.angle_gamma   90.00
#
_symmetry.space_group_name_H-M   'P 1'
#
loop_
_entity.id
_entity.type
_entity.pdbx_description
1 polymer ?
#
loop_
_entity_poly.entity_id
_entity_poly.type
_entity_poly.pdbx_seq_one_letter_code
_entity_poly.pdbx_strand_id
1 'polypeptide(L)'
;MAVELDKMGFMQAPASLGFHGNWVGGLKEHSLAVADELLRLTDCLQLRWEKERSPWLVGLLHDLCKAEDYEVQDGAWVHKEPRPEGHGVRSEKLATDLLARCGMEPLTVEEMLCIRWHMGFADKKENWNGYGEAVETKPNVLWIHTADMYAARVQGV
;
A
#
# COMPACT_ATOMS: atom_id res chain seq x y z
N MET A 1 -2.40 -6.41 -15.33
CA MET A 1 -1.89 -5.76 -14.11
C MET A 1 -0.40 -6.03 -13.89
N ALA A 2 0.11 -7.27 -13.79
CA ALA A 2 1.53 -7.53 -13.52
C ALA A 2 2.51 -6.81 -14.47
N VAL A 3 2.23 -6.80 -15.79
CA VAL A 3 3.04 -6.08 -16.79
C VAL A 3 3.06 -4.56 -16.54
N GLU A 4 1.95 -3.97 -16.13
CA GLU A 4 1.89 -2.54 -15.83
C GLU A 4 2.62 -2.20 -14.52
N LEU A 5 2.51 -3.04 -13.48
CA LEU A 5 3.27 -2.91 -12.24
C LEU A 5 4.79 -2.99 -12.49
N ASP A 6 5.23 -3.90 -13.37
CA ASP A 6 6.64 -4.01 -13.75
C ASP A 6 7.15 -2.74 -14.46
N LYS A 7 6.37 -2.21 -15.40
CA LYS A 7 6.68 -0.93 -16.07
C LYS A 7 6.76 0.27 -15.11
N MET A 8 6.03 0.23 -14.00
CA MET A 8 6.08 1.27 -12.95
C MET A 8 7.29 1.13 -12.03
N GLY A 9 8.07 0.04 -12.12
CA GLY A 9 9.20 -0.22 -11.24
C GLY A 9 8.83 -0.96 -9.94
N PHE A 10 7.57 -1.34 -9.76
CA PHE A 10 7.07 -2.02 -8.56
C PHE A 10 7.81 -3.33 -8.25
N MET A 11 8.23 -4.05 -9.29
CA MET A 11 8.92 -5.33 -9.12
C MET A 11 10.37 -5.20 -8.65
N GLN A 12 10.98 -4.00 -8.77
CA GLN A 12 12.37 -3.75 -8.46
C GLN A 12 12.57 -2.85 -7.23
N ALA A 13 11.63 -1.94 -6.97
CA ALA A 13 11.74 -0.95 -5.92
C ALA A 13 11.87 -1.60 -4.51
N PRO A 14 12.64 -0.98 -3.59
CA PRO A 14 12.64 -1.36 -2.18
C PRO A 14 11.34 -0.90 -1.49
N ALA A 15 10.93 -1.57 -0.42
CA ALA A 15 9.81 -1.11 0.41
C ALA A 15 10.20 0.11 1.27
N SER A 16 11.49 0.19 1.64
CA SER A 16 12.04 1.28 2.45
C SER A 16 13.56 1.31 2.27
N LEU A 17 14.23 2.41 2.60
CA LEU A 17 15.69 2.48 2.59
C LEU A 17 16.32 2.28 3.97
N GLY A 18 15.57 2.42 5.05
CA GLY A 18 16.13 2.39 6.40
C GLY A 18 15.50 1.37 7.34
N PHE A 19 14.49 0.63 6.88
CA PHE A 19 13.72 -0.27 7.75
C PHE A 19 13.54 -1.65 7.08
N HIS A 20 12.30 -2.06 6.86
CA HIS A 20 11.94 -3.32 6.22
C HIS A 20 12.09 -3.26 4.69
N GLY A 21 12.28 -4.41 4.06
CA GLY A 21 12.27 -4.54 2.59
C GLY A 21 13.32 -3.69 1.84
N ASN A 22 14.50 -3.44 2.45
CA ASN A 22 15.58 -2.63 1.88
C ASN A 22 16.43 -3.45 0.89
N TRP A 23 15.80 -4.00 -0.13
CA TRP A 23 16.46 -4.76 -1.21
C TRP A 23 15.66 -4.67 -2.50
N VAL A 24 16.27 -5.09 -3.61
CA VAL A 24 15.60 -5.15 -4.91
C VAL A 24 14.38 -6.08 -4.83
N GLY A 25 13.20 -5.54 -5.16
CA GLY A 25 11.92 -6.27 -5.05
C GLY A 25 11.29 -6.26 -3.67
N GLY A 26 11.87 -5.54 -2.70
CA GLY A 26 11.33 -5.43 -1.35
C GLY A 26 9.89 -4.90 -1.33
N LEU A 27 9.56 -3.92 -2.19
CA LEU A 27 8.20 -3.39 -2.32
C LEU A 27 7.18 -4.48 -2.70
N LYS A 28 7.54 -5.32 -3.68
CA LYS A 28 6.68 -6.44 -4.09
C LYS A 28 6.51 -7.45 -2.95
N GLU A 29 7.59 -7.83 -2.27
CA GLU A 29 7.54 -8.78 -1.15
C GLU A 29 6.70 -8.25 0.00
N HIS A 30 6.90 -7.00 0.39
CA HIS A 30 6.10 -6.32 1.39
C HIS A 30 4.62 -6.28 1.02
N SER A 31 4.30 -5.83 -0.18
CA SER A 31 2.91 -5.74 -0.64
C SER A 31 2.20 -7.09 -0.69
N LEU A 32 2.89 -8.17 -1.07
CA LEU A 32 2.35 -9.52 -1.02
C LEU A 32 2.15 -10.00 0.42
N ALA A 33 3.11 -9.74 1.32
CA ALA A 33 2.98 -10.10 2.74
C ALA A 33 1.79 -9.37 3.40
N VAL A 34 1.58 -8.09 3.08
CA VAL A 34 0.41 -7.32 3.55
C VAL A 34 -0.90 -7.88 2.99
N ALA A 35 -0.92 -8.24 1.70
CA ALA A 35 -2.10 -8.85 1.08
C ALA A 35 -2.45 -10.21 1.73
N ASP A 36 -1.46 -11.07 1.94
CA ASP A 36 -1.64 -12.37 2.58
C ASP A 36 -2.12 -12.22 4.03
N GLU A 37 -1.54 -11.29 4.79
CA GLU A 37 -1.97 -11.02 6.16
C GLU A 37 -3.39 -10.46 6.22
N LEU A 38 -3.76 -9.58 5.29
CA LEU A 38 -5.11 -9.03 5.23
C LEU A 38 -6.15 -10.09 4.85
N LEU A 39 -5.81 -11.02 3.95
CA LEU A 39 -6.63 -12.20 3.66
C LEU A 39 -6.79 -13.08 4.91
N ARG A 40 -5.70 -13.35 5.65
CA ARG A 40 -5.72 -14.11 6.90
C ARG A 40 -6.61 -13.44 7.95
N LEU A 41 -6.47 -12.13 8.15
CA LEU A 41 -7.33 -11.36 9.06
C LEU A 41 -8.79 -11.38 8.61
N THR A 42 -9.04 -11.28 7.32
CA THR A 42 -10.38 -11.36 6.74
C THR A 42 -11.06 -12.69 7.09
N ASP A 43 -10.34 -13.79 6.93
CA ASP A 43 -10.87 -15.13 7.26
C ASP A 43 -11.05 -15.33 8.77
N CYS A 44 -10.01 -15.02 9.57
CA CYS A 44 -10.05 -15.22 11.02
C CYS A 44 -11.10 -14.38 11.74
N LEU A 45 -11.30 -13.13 11.29
CA LEU A 45 -12.22 -12.18 11.91
C LEU A 45 -13.57 -12.08 11.18
N GLN A 46 -13.74 -12.85 10.11
CA GLN A 46 -14.95 -12.83 9.26
C GLN A 46 -15.27 -11.41 8.76
N LEU A 47 -14.23 -10.68 8.33
CA LEU A 47 -14.39 -9.32 7.83
C LEU A 47 -15.23 -9.32 6.55
N ARG A 48 -16.05 -8.29 6.41
CA ARG A 48 -16.91 -8.09 5.23
C ARG A 48 -16.36 -6.95 4.41
N TRP A 49 -16.12 -7.19 3.13
CA TRP A 49 -15.63 -6.23 2.15
C TRP A 49 -16.71 -5.93 1.10
N GLU A 50 -16.64 -4.74 0.48
CA GLU A 50 -17.55 -4.38 -0.62
C GLU A 50 -17.35 -5.29 -1.85
N LYS A 51 -16.14 -5.78 -2.08
CA LYS A 51 -15.79 -6.73 -3.14
C LYS A 51 -14.91 -7.85 -2.59
N GLU A 52 -15.06 -9.05 -3.12
CA GLU A 52 -14.23 -10.21 -2.74
C GLU A 52 -12.73 -9.98 -2.99
N ARG A 53 -12.40 -9.22 -4.05
CA ARG A 53 -11.02 -8.86 -4.39
C ARG A 53 -10.35 -7.88 -3.42
N SER A 54 -11.15 -7.12 -2.64
CA SER A 54 -10.67 -5.94 -1.91
C SER A 54 -9.51 -6.20 -0.97
N PRO A 55 -9.51 -7.24 -0.10
CA PRO A 55 -8.40 -7.45 0.82
C PRO A 55 -7.08 -7.68 0.08
N TRP A 56 -7.09 -8.50 -0.98
CA TRP A 56 -5.90 -8.75 -1.77
C TRP A 56 -5.46 -7.50 -2.56
N LEU A 57 -6.40 -6.82 -3.21
CA LEU A 57 -6.11 -5.65 -4.04
C LEU A 57 -5.54 -4.49 -3.20
N VAL A 58 -6.15 -4.22 -2.05
CA VAL A 58 -5.72 -3.15 -1.14
C VAL A 58 -4.34 -3.46 -0.57
N GLY A 59 -4.11 -4.68 -0.10
CA GLY A 59 -2.79 -5.09 0.39
C GLY A 59 -1.70 -4.97 -0.68
N LEU A 60 -2.00 -5.36 -1.93
CA LEU A 60 -1.04 -5.26 -3.03
C LEU A 60 -0.71 -3.81 -3.41
N LEU A 61 -1.67 -2.89 -3.35
CA LEU A 61 -1.54 -1.54 -3.96
C LEU A 61 -1.39 -0.40 -2.93
N HIS A 62 -1.45 -0.67 -1.60
CA HIS A 62 -1.41 0.37 -0.58
C HIS A 62 -0.19 1.28 -0.68
N ASP A 63 0.95 0.72 -1.03
CA ASP A 63 2.27 1.37 -1.10
C ASP A 63 2.75 1.64 -2.53
N LEU A 64 1.85 1.64 -3.52
CA LEU A 64 2.21 1.72 -4.95
C LEU A 64 3.05 2.95 -5.30
N CYS A 65 2.91 4.06 -4.58
CA CYS A 65 3.71 5.27 -4.80
C CYS A 65 5.21 5.06 -4.58
N LYS A 66 5.61 4.08 -3.77
CA LYS A 66 7.02 3.75 -3.53
C LYS A 66 7.74 3.26 -4.79
N ALA A 67 7.02 2.74 -5.78
CA ALA A 67 7.59 2.41 -7.08
C ALA A 67 8.20 3.63 -7.80
N GLU A 68 7.73 4.85 -7.48
CA GLU A 68 8.21 6.10 -8.05
C GLU A 68 9.10 6.92 -7.11
N ASP A 69 9.20 6.55 -5.83
CA ASP A 69 9.88 7.36 -4.79
C ASP A 69 11.40 7.16 -4.76
N TYR A 70 11.90 6.15 -5.45
CA TYR A 70 13.30 5.78 -5.43
C TYR A 70 13.94 5.81 -6.82
N GLU A 71 15.25 6.00 -6.83
CA GLU A 71 16.09 5.87 -8.01
C GLU A 71 17.43 5.23 -7.63
N VAL A 72 18.18 4.76 -8.62
CA VAL A 72 19.52 4.20 -8.41
C VAL A 72 20.57 5.27 -8.72
N GLN A 73 21.39 5.63 -7.72
CA GLN A 73 22.57 6.48 -7.88
C GLN A 73 23.81 5.70 -7.40
N ASP A 74 24.84 5.64 -8.22
CA ASP A 74 26.10 4.95 -7.91
C ASP A 74 25.91 3.48 -7.45
N GLY A 75 24.90 2.81 -8.00
CA GLY A 75 24.59 1.42 -7.70
C GLY A 75 23.79 1.20 -6.41
N ALA A 76 23.37 2.25 -5.72
CA ALA A 76 22.55 2.19 -4.51
C ALA A 76 21.18 2.85 -4.73
N TRP A 77 20.16 2.33 -4.04
CA TRP A 77 18.85 2.97 -4.00
C TRP A 77 18.90 4.23 -3.14
N VAL A 78 18.37 5.33 -3.67
CA VAL A 78 18.22 6.61 -2.95
C VAL A 78 16.81 7.14 -3.14
N HIS A 79 16.37 8.01 -2.23
CA HIS A 79 15.13 8.76 -2.44
C HIS A 79 15.31 9.78 -3.56
N LYS A 80 14.33 9.88 -4.44
CA LYS A 80 14.24 11.02 -5.35
C LYS A 80 14.05 12.32 -4.56
N GLU A 81 14.72 13.37 -5.00
CA GLU A 81 14.59 14.69 -4.39
C GLU A 81 13.90 15.67 -5.37
N PRO A 82 12.98 16.52 -4.89
CA PRO A 82 12.45 16.59 -3.52
C PRO A 82 11.60 15.37 -3.18
N ARG A 83 11.60 14.95 -1.90
CA ARG A 83 10.77 13.82 -1.46
C ARG A 83 9.30 14.11 -1.68
N PRO A 84 8.57 13.25 -2.41
CA PRO A 84 7.16 13.45 -2.64
C PRO A 84 6.36 13.33 -1.32
N GLU A 85 5.40 14.23 -1.13
CA GLU A 85 4.46 14.16 -0.01
C GLU A 85 3.15 13.46 -0.38
N GLY A 86 2.32 13.16 0.64
CA GLY A 86 0.98 12.61 0.43
C GLY A 86 0.98 11.14 0.03
N HIS A 87 1.75 10.35 0.74
CA HIS A 87 2.00 8.93 0.48
C HIS A 87 0.72 8.14 0.12
N GLY A 88 -0.28 8.10 1.01
CA GLY A 88 -1.51 7.34 0.76
C GLY A 88 -2.35 7.89 -0.40
N VAL A 89 -2.45 9.23 -0.53
CA VAL A 89 -3.17 9.88 -1.64
C VAL A 89 -2.52 9.57 -2.99
N ARG A 90 -1.20 9.53 -3.04
CA ARG A 90 -0.46 9.18 -4.26
C ARG A 90 -0.64 7.70 -4.62
N SER A 91 -0.58 6.79 -3.63
CA SER A 91 -0.85 5.36 -3.87
C SER A 91 -2.27 5.14 -4.39
N GLU A 92 -3.27 5.79 -3.80
CA GLU A 92 -4.67 5.72 -4.28
C GLU A 92 -4.81 6.19 -5.74
N LYS A 93 -4.20 7.34 -6.08
CA LYS A 93 -4.24 7.87 -7.45
C LYS A 93 -3.58 6.89 -8.43
N LEU A 94 -2.38 6.41 -8.11
CA LEU A 94 -1.67 5.44 -8.96
C LEU A 94 -2.43 4.12 -9.11
N ALA A 95 -3.06 3.63 -8.05
CA ALA A 95 -3.90 2.44 -8.11
C ALA A 95 -5.12 2.65 -9.01
N THR A 96 -5.78 3.82 -8.92
CA THR A 96 -6.90 4.20 -9.80
C THR A 96 -6.47 4.20 -11.26
N ASP A 97 -5.36 4.86 -11.58
CA ASP A 97 -4.82 4.94 -12.93
C ASP A 97 -4.38 3.56 -13.46
N LEU A 98 -3.80 2.72 -12.61
CA LEU A 98 -3.41 1.35 -12.94
C LEU A 98 -4.61 0.49 -13.32
N LEU A 99 -5.67 0.51 -12.52
CA LEU A 99 -6.87 -0.27 -12.81
C LEU A 99 -7.52 0.17 -14.11
N ALA A 100 -7.60 1.49 -14.37
CA ALA A 100 -8.12 2.02 -15.62
C ALA A 100 -7.28 1.56 -16.83
N ARG A 101 -5.96 1.62 -16.76
CA ARG A 101 -5.07 1.12 -17.81
C ARG A 101 -5.21 -0.38 -18.07
N CYS A 102 -5.52 -1.14 -17.02
CA CYS A 102 -5.73 -2.58 -17.12
C CYS A 102 -7.16 -2.97 -17.57
N GLY A 103 -8.07 -2.01 -17.79
CA GLY A 103 -9.47 -2.28 -18.10
C GLY A 103 -10.22 -3.00 -16.98
N MET A 104 -9.76 -2.81 -15.73
CA MET A 104 -10.37 -3.39 -14.53
C MET A 104 -11.44 -2.46 -13.94
N GLU A 105 -12.35 -3.04 -13.15
CA GLU A 105 -13.32 -2.23 -12.40
C GLU A 105 -12.63 -1.20 -11.52
N PRO A 106 -13.15 0.04 -11.44
CA PRO A 106 -12.61 1.08 -10.55
C PRO A 106 -12.52 0.63 -9.09
N LEU A 107 -11.71 1.33 -8.31
CA LEU A 107 -11.69 1.17 -6.86
C LEU A 107 -13.07 1.49 -6.26
N THR A 108 -13.51 0.71 -5.28
CA THR A 108 -14.65 1.07 -4.44
C THR A 108 -14.25 2.19 -3.46
N VAL A 109 -15.25 2.82 -2.83
CA VAL A 109 -14.98 3.83 -1.79
C VAL A 109 -14.18 3.22 -0.64
N GLU A 110 -14.47 1.99 -0.26
CA GLU A 110 -13.74 1.27 0.77
C GLU A 110 -12.28 1.03 0.36
N GLU A 111 -12.03 0.54 -0.85
CA GLU A 111 -10.67 0.32 -1.37
C GLU A 111 -9.87 1.62 -1.42
N MET A 112 -10.47 2.74 -1.86
CA MET A 112 -9.84 4.06 -1.86
C MET A 112 -9.45 4.51 -0.44
N LEU A 113 -10.37 4.42 0.53
CA LEU A 113 -10.11 4.82 1.90
C LEU A 113 -9.03 3.93 2.55
N CYS A 114 -9.08 2.62 2.32
CA CYS A 114 -8.06 1.70 2.79
C CYS A 114 -6.65 2.07 2.27
N ILE A 115 -6.51 2.30 0.97
CA ILE A 115 -5.21 2.69 0.38
C ILE A 115 -4.78 4.05 0.88
N ARG A 116 -5.66 5.04 0.92
CA ARG A 116 -5.35 6.41 1.36
C ARG A 116 -4.86 6.48 2.80
N TRP A 117 -5.48 5.73 3.70
CA TRP A 117 -5.29 5.88 5.14
C TRP A 117 -4.51 4.71 5.79
N HIS A 118 -3.89 3.81 4.98
CA HIS A 118 -3.16 2.66 5.53
C HIS A 118 -2.05 3.01 6.53
N MET A 119 -1.42 4.20 6.38
CA MET A 119 -0.39 4.66 7.32
C MET A 119 -0.90 4.86 8.74
N GLY A 120 -2.21 5.09 8.92
CA GLY A 120 -2.81 5.25 10.25
C GLY A 120 -2.13 6.32 11.08
N PHE A 121 -1.81 6.00 12.33
CA PHE A 121 -1.10 6.91 13.24
C PHE A 121 0.41 7.03 12.98
N ALA A 122 0.96 6.28 12.04
CA ALA A 122 2.33 6.47 11.56
C ALA A 122 2.46 7.67 10.60
N ASP A 123 1.33 8.21 10.13
CA ASP A 123 1.29 9.42 9.31
C ASP A 123 1.40 10.70 10.18
N LYS A 124 1.50 11.87 9.52
CA LYS A 124 1.54 13.19 10.17
C LYS A 124 0.29 13.40 11.05
N LYS A 125 0.46 14.09 12.19
CA LYS A 125 -0.65 14.34 13.13
C LYS A 125 -1.87 15.04 12.52
N GLU A 126 -1.65 15.88 11.53
CA GLU A 126 -2.72 16.56 10.79
C GLU A 126 -3.68 15.58 10.12
N ASN A 127 -3.22 14.38 9.81
CA ASN A 127 -3.97 13.33 9.12
C ASN A 127 -4.73 12.40 10.08
N TRP A 128 -4.47 12.45 11.40
CA TRP A 128 -5.05 11.50 12.35
C TRP A 128 -6.57 11.58 12.46
N ASN A 129 -7.15 12.79 12.38
CA ASN A 129 -8.60 12.93 12.37
C ASN A 129 -9.22 12.29 11.12
N GLY A 130 -8.64 12.52 9.95
CA GLY A 130 -9.09 11.91 8.69
C GLY A 130 -8.98 10.38 8.71
N TYR A 131 -7.92 9.83 9.31
CA TYR A 131 -7.82 8.39 9.55
C TYR A 131 -8.93 7.88 10.47
N GLY A 132 -9.21 8.56 11.60
CA GLY A 132 -10.30 8.20 12.51
C GLY A 132 -11.66 8.18 11.81
N GLU A 133 -11.99 9.24 11.07
CA GLU A 133 -13.22 9.32 10.27
C GLU A 133 -13.31 8.21 9.20
N ALA A 134 -12.19 7.87 8.58
CA ALA A 134 -12.13 6.78 7.60
C ALA A 134 -12.41 5.42 8.25
N VAL A 135 -11.86 5.14 9.44
CA VAL A 135 -12.13 3.93 10.23
C VAL A 135 -13.61 3.83 10.64
N GLU A 136 -14.20 4.94 11.08
CA GLU A 136 -15.63 4.99 11.43
C GLU A 136 -16.53 4.72 10.22
N THR A 137 -16.13 5.22 9.05
CA THR A 137 -16.88 5.05 7.79
C THR A 137 -16.73 3.66 7.20
N LYS A 138 -15.49 3.14 7.20
CA LYS A 138 -15.09 1.83 6.65
C LYS A 138 -14.11 1.15 7.59
N PRO A 139 -14.56 0.29 8.50
CA PRO A 139 -13.73 -0.33 9.53
C PRO A 139 -12.51 -1.13 8.99
N ASN A 140 -12.56 -1.58 7.74
CA ASN A 140 -11.45 -2.30 7.11
C ASN A 140 -10.20 -1.43 6.92
N VAL A 141 -10.31 -0.09 7.03
CA VAL A 141 -9.18 0.84 7.11
C VAL A 141 -8.26 0.54 8.31
N LEU A 142 -8.82 0.09 9.43
CA LEU A 142 -8.03 -0.36 10.58
C LEU A 142 -7.23 -1.63 10.26
N TRP A 143 -7.83 -2.54 9.51
CA TRP A 143 -7.23 -3.84 9.25
C TRP A 143 -6.12 -3.78 8.22
N ILE A 144 -6.19 -2.92 7.20
CA ILE A 144 -5.04 -2.69 6.31
C ILE A 144 -3.86 -2.06 7.06
N HIS A 145 -4.09 -1.08 7.93
CA HIS A 145 -3.04 -0.52 8.78
C HIS A 145 -2.40 -1.60 9.66
N THR A 146 -3.22 -2.47 10.26
CA THR A 146 -2.73 -3.57 11.10
C THR A 146 -1.89 -4.57 10.31
N ALA A 147 -2.34 -4.96 9.11
CA ALA A 147 -1.61 -5.89 8.25
C ALA A 147 -0.26 -5.31 7.79
N ASP A 148 -0.23 -4.03 7.38
CA ASP A 148 0.99 -3.31 7.01
C ASP A 148 1.99 -3.27 8.19
N MET A 149 1.55 -2.85 9.37
CA MET A 149 2.37 -2.83 10.57
C MET A 149 2.90 -4.22 10.95
N TYR A 150 2.09 -5.26 10.78
CA TYR A 150 2.52 -6.63 11.06
C TYR A 150 3.59 -7.09 10.06
N ALA A 151 3.39 -6.90 8.76
CA ALA A 151 4.39 -7.23 7.74
C ALA A 151 5.71 -6.48 7.99
N ALA A 152 5.63 -5.16 8.19
CA ALA A 152 6.81 -4.31 8.36
C ALA A 152 7.57 -4.55 9.66
N ARG A 153 6.89 -4.77 10.81
CA ARG A 153 7.49 -4.75 12.15
C ARG A 153 7.67 -6.14 12.77
N VAL A 154 6.87 -7.11 12.36
CA VAL A 154 6.90 -8.47 12.91
C VAL A 154 7.54 -9.43 11.92
N GLN A 155 7.17 -9.38 10.65
CA GLN A 155 7.76 -10.23 9.61
C GLN A 155 9.08 -9.65 9.06
N GLY A 156 9.26 -8.32 9.10
CA GLY A 156 10.49 -7.65 8.64
C GLY A 156 10.62 -7.50 7.12
N VAL A 157 9.51 -7.58 6.44
CA VAL A 157 9.41 -7.43 4.98
C VAL A 157 8.74 -6.14 4.57
#